data_04ff17627d900cb3d09dba4b41a059d2
#
_entry.id   04ff17627d900cb3d09dba4b41a059d2
#
_cell.length_a   1.000
_cell.length_b   1.000
_cell.length_c   1.000
_cell.angle_alpha   90.00
_cell.angle_beta   90.00
_cell.angle_gamma   90.00
#
_symmetry.space_group_name_H-M   'P 1'
#
loop_
_entity.id
_entity.type
_entity.pdbx_description
1 polymer ?
#
loop_
_entity_poly.entity_id
_entity_poly.type
_entity_poly.pdbx_seq_one_letter_code
_entity_poly.pdbx_strand_id
1 'polypeptide(L)'
;PYTVPLSEIKEGNYKGIIFTGGPNSVFDMSSPHYTKEILELGIPVLGICYGCQLISWMVGGNVETAEQSEYGKIDLTVTKKQSEIFADVDETSVVWMSHTDRVKVMPSGFEITAKTEACPIAAYENEEKKIYGVQFHPEVTHTQFGFKILHNFLYNVCGCHGDWKMDSLSLIHI
;
A
#
# COMPACT_ATOMS: atom_id res chain seq x y z
N PRO A 1 11.44 0.18 -10.64
CA PRO A 1 10.60 0.87 -11.63
C PRO A 1 9.50 -0.05 -12.18
N TYR A 2 8.34 0.49 -12.56
CA TYR A 2 7.24 -0.30 -13.13
C TYR A 2 7.58 -0.96 -14.49
N THR A 3 8.71 -0.60 -15.06
CA THR A 3 9.25 -1.18 -16.30
C THR A 3 10.09 -2.44 -16.09
N VAL A 4 10.33 -2.86 -14.84
CA VAL A 4 11.10 -4.08 -14.54
C VAL A 4 10.28 -5.30 -14.97
N PRO A 5 10.84 -6.22 -15.77
CA PRO A 5 10.14 -7.42 -16.19
C PRO A 5 9.76 -8.33 -14.99
N LEU A 6 8.60 -8.99 -15.09
CA LEU A 6 8.14 -9.91 -14.05
C LEU A 6 9.14 -11.06 -13.78
N SER A 7 9.86 -11.53 -14.81
CA SER A 7 10.89 -12.54 -14.71
C SER A 7 12.04 -12.11 -13.78
N GLU A 8 12.47 -10.86 -13.89
CA GLU A 8 13.53 -10.29 -13.04
C GLU A 8 13.08 -10.20 -11.57
N ILE A 9 11.80 -9.80 -11.35
CA ILE A 9 11.23 -9.78 -9.99
C ILE A 9 11.17 -11.18 -9.39
N LYS A 10 10.79 -12.16 -10.19
CA LYS A 10 10.73 -13.58 -9.79
C LYS A 10 12.09 -14.14 -9.35
N GLU A 11 13.16 -13.76 -10.07
CA GLU A 11 14.52 -14.21 -9.81
C GLU A 11 15.23 -13.42 -8.71
N GLY A 12 14.72 -12.21 -8.41
CA GLY A 12 15.36 -11.25 -7.52
C GLY A 12 15.34 -11.60 -6.03
N ASN A 13 14.64 -12.68 -5.63
CA ASN A 13 14.51 -13.13 -4.22
C ASN A 13 14.08 -11.99 -3.26
N TYR A 14 13.20 -11.12 -3.72
CA TYR A 14 12.70 -10.00 -2.93
C TYR A 14 11.82 -10.47 -1.76
N LYS A 15 11.95 -9.80 -0.61
CA LYS A 15 11.17 -10.09 0.61
C LYS A 15 9.78 -9.46 0.60
N GLY A 16 9.61 -8.39 -0.17
CA GLY A 16 8.36 -7.66 -0.30
C GLY A 16 8.38 -6.71 -1.49
N ILE A 17 7.20 -6.29 -1.92
CA ILE A 17 7.00 -5.35 -3.03
C ILE A 17 6.15 -4.18 -2.51
N ILE A 18 6.55 -2.96 -2.83
CA ILE A 18 5.76 -1.76 -2.53
C ILE A 18 5.41 -1.06 -3.85
N PHE A 19 4.13 -0.93 -4.13
CA PHE A 19 3.61 -0.01 -5.13
C PHE A 19 3.37 1.34 -4.48
N THR A 20 4.17 2.32 -4.88
CA THR A 20 4.13 3.68 -4.29
C THR A 20 2.98 4.51 -4.83
N GLY A 21 2.74 5.65 -4.21
CA GLY A 21 1.84 6.68 -4.71
C GLY A 21 2.33 7.33 -6.01
N GLY A 22 1.45 8.08 -6.64
CA GLY A 22 1.71 8.81 -7.87
C GLY A 22 0.53 9.72 -8.23
N PRO A 23 0.75 10.73 -9.10
CA PRO A 23 -0.29 11.70 -9.46
C PRO A 23 -1.30 11.18 -10.50
N ASN A 24 -1.12 9.96 -10.97
CA ASN A 24 -1.88 9.38 -12.06
C ASN A 24 -3.18 8.72 -11.58
N SER A 25 -4.10 8.46 -12.52
CA SER A 25 -5.30 7.64 -12.32
C SER A 25 -5.14 6.27 -12.98
N VAL A 26 -5.70 5.23 -12.39
CA VAL A 26 -5.71 3.87 -12.97
C VAL A 26 -6.52 3.80 -14.29
N PHE A 27 -7.35 4.82 -14.57
CA PHE A 27 -8.12 4.93 -15.81
C PHE A 27 -7.30 5.49 -16.97
N ASP A 28 -6.17 6.13 -16.69
CA ASP A 28 -5.31 6.69 -17.73
C ASP A 28 -4.35 5.61 -18.24
N MET A 29 -4.46 5.27 -19.52
CA MET A 29 -3.61 4.28 -20.19
C MET A 29 -2.13 4.66 -20.21
N SER A 30 -1.79 5.94 -20.01
CA SER A 30 -0.41 6.41 -19.89
C SER A 30 0.16 6.24 -18.47
N SER A 31 -0.68 5.89 -17.50
CA SER A 31 -0.27 5.67 -16.12
C SER A 31 0.61 4.43 -15.97
N PRO A 32 1.48 4.37 -14.96
CA PRO A 32 2.23 3.17 -14.65
C PRO A 32 1.31 2.01 -14.28
N HIS A 33 1.14 1.06 -15.19
CA HIS A 33 0.42 -0.18 -14.95
C HIS A 33 1.40 -1.34 -14.78
N TYR A 34 0.93 -2.39 -14.12
CA TYR A 34 1.66 -3.64 -14.01
C TYR A 34 0.73 -4.84 -14.21
N THR A 35 1.32 -6.01 -14.41
CA THR A 35 0.56 -7.24 -14.62
C THR A 35 0.12 -7.86 -13.28
N LYS A 36 -1.12 -8.40 -13.24
CA LYS A 36 -1.69 -9.01 -12.02
C LYS A 36 -0.91 -10.24 -11.51
N GLU A 37 -0.16 -10.90 -12.40
CA GLU A 37 0.65 -12.06 -12.06
C GLU A 37 1.73 -11.75 -11.01
N ILE A 38 2.08 -10.48 -10.82
CA ILE A 38 2.98 -10.05 -9.73
C ILE A 38 2.38 -10.34 -8.34
N LEU A 39 1.05 -10.31 -8.21
CA LEU A 39 0.33 -10.62 -6.96
C LEU A 39 0.22 -12.13 -6.69
N GLU A 40 0.61 -12.96 -7.67
CA GLU A 40 0.59 -14.43 -7.60
C GLU A 40 1.97 -15.02 -7.28
N LEU A 41 3.01 -14.17 -7.14
CA LEU A 41 4.37 -14.62 -6.85
C LEU A 41 4.57 -15.14 -5.42
N GLY A 42 3.60 -14.96 -4.53
CA GLY A 42 3.72 -15.30 -3.11
C GLY A 42 4.64 -14.36 -2.33
N ILE A 43 5.04 -13.24 -2.92
CA ILE A 43 5.81 -12.17 -2.28
C ILE A 43 4.81 -11.19 -1.66
N PRO A 44 4.96 -10.80 -0.38
CA PRO A 44 4.10 -9.78 0.24
C PRO A 44 4.08 -8.47 -0.55
N VAL A 45 2.89 -7.87 -0.71
CA VAL A 45 2.70 -6.64 -1.48
C VAL A 45 1.98 -5.59 -0.65
N LEU A 46 2.50 -4.36 -0.65
CA LEU A 46 1.84 -3.17 -0.10
C LEU A 46 1.61 -2.15 -1.21
N GLY A 47 0.36 -1.71 -1.37
CA GLY A 47 0.00 -0.57 -2.22
C GLY A 47 -0.23 0.69 -1.41
N ILE A 48 0.36 1.80 -1.80
CA ILE A 48 0.22 3.12 -1.17
C ILE A 48 -0.45 4.07 -2.17
N CYS A 49 -1.55 4.69 -1.79
CA CYS A 49 -2.30 5.68 -2.59
C CYS A 49 -2.61 5.15 -4.01
N TYR A 50 -1.95 5.63 -5.05
CA TYR A 50 -2.08 5.08 -6.41
C TYR A 50 -1.83 3.56 -6.44
N GLY A 51 -0.81 3.07 -5.74
CA GLY A 51 -0.51 1.63 -5.65
C GLY A 51 -1.64 0.81 -5.03
N CYS A 52 -2.34 1.38 -4.05
CA CYS A 52 -3.55 0.77 -3.47
C CYS A 52 -4.66 0.65 -4.52
N GLN A 53 -4.92 1.70 -5.28
CA GLN A 53 -5.91 1.70 -6.37
C GLN A 53 -5.53 0.73 -7.48
N LEU A 54 -4.24 0.69 -7.85
CA LEU A 54 -3.70 -0.21 -8.88
C LEU A 54 -3.89 -1.69 -8.49
N ILE A 55 -3.60 -2.07 -7.24
CA ILE A 55 -3.85 -3.43 -6.75
C ILE A 55 -5.34 -3.76 -6.85
N SER A 56 -6.22 -2.89 -6.35
CA SER A 56 -7.67 -3.08 -6.47
C SER A 56 -8.11 -3.31 -7.91
N TRP A 57 -7.62 -2.47 -8.82
CA TRP A 57 -7.92 -2.59 -10.26
C TRP A 57 -7.42 -3.93 -10.84
N MET A 58 -6.20 -4.35 -10.52
CA MET A 58 -5.62 -5.62 -11.01
C MET A 58 -6.38 -6.86 -10.54
N VAL A 59 -6.93 -6.84 -9.32
CA VAL A 59 -7.68 -7.99 -8.77
C VAL A 59 -9.16 -8.00 -9.13
N GLY A 60 -9.61 -7.03 -9.96
CA GLY A 60 -11.00 -6.93 -10.42
C GLY A 60 -11.93 -6.20 -9.43
N GLY A 61 -11.37 -5.40 -8.54
CA GLY A 61 -12.09 -4.43 -7.73
C GLY A 61 -12.56 -3.24 -8.56
N ASN A 62 -13.25 -2.31 -7.93
CA ASN A 62 -13.74 -1.09 -8.56
C ASN A 62 -13.07 0.13 -7.93
N VAL A 63 -12.50 0.99 -8.75
CA VAL A 63 -11.98 2.31 -8.41
C VAL A 63 -12.95 3.34 -8.97
N GLU A 64 -13.20 4.43 -8.28
CA GLU A 64 -14.03 5.53 -8.75
C GLU A 64 -13.39 6.87 -8.42
N THR A 65 -13.76 7.91 -9.16
CA THR A 65 -13.52 9.28 -8.74
C THR A 65 -14.46 9.61 -7.59
N ALA A 66 -13.91 9.99 -6.45
CA ALA A 66 -14.68 10.27 -5.25
C ALA A 66 -15.51 11.54 -5.43
N GLU A 67 -16.75 11.55 -4.90
CA GLU A 67 -17.56 12.75 -4.84
C GLU A 67 -16.91 13.84 -3.98
N GLN A 68 -16.23 13.42 -2.91
CA GLN A 68 -15.42 14.27 -2.04
C GLN A 68 -13.99 13.74 -2.00
N SER A 69 -13.07 14.52 -2.56
CA SER A 69 -11.63 14.27 -2.49
C SER A 69 -11.11 14.56 -1.09
N GLU A 70 -10.09 13.80 -0.67
CA GLU A 70 -9.44 14.02 0.62
C GLU A 70 -8.01 14.52 0.42
N TYR A 71 -7.71 15.69 0.99
CA TYR A 71 -6.38 16.30 0.97
C TYR A 71 -6.01 16.81 2.36
N GLY A 72 -4.81 16.44 2.83
CA GLY A 72 -4.29 16.87 4.12
C GLY A 72 -4.50 15.86 5.24
N LYS A 73 -4.63 16.37 6.45
CA LYS A 73 -4.79 15.57 7.68
C LYS A 73 -6.24 15.12 7.83
N ILE A 74 -6.45 13.81 7.86
CA ILE A 74 -7.78 13.18 7.96
C ILE A 74 -7.75 12.14 9.08
N ASP A 75 -8.85 12.05 9.82
CA ASP A 75 -9.00 11.04 10.88
C ASP A 75 -9.28 9.66 10.26
N LEU A 76 -8.42 8.69 10.60
CA LEU A 76 -8.53 7.29 10.23
C LEU A 76 -9.12 6.48 11.39
N THR A 77 -10.04 5.56 11.07
CA THR A 77 -10.51 4.54 12.01
C THR A 77 -10.07 3.17 11.51
N VAL A 78 -9.25 2.46 12.31
CA VAL A 78 -8.89 1.05 12.08
C VAL A 78 -10.08 0.17 12.48
N THR A 79 -10.57 -0.63 11.54
CA THR A 79 -11.74 -1.51 11.72
C THR A 79 -11.36 -2.96 12.01
N LYS A 80 -10.14 -3.38 11.62
CA LYS A 80 -9.60 -4.72 11.88
C LYS A 80 -8.28 -4.59 12.67
N LYS A 81 -8.38 -4.65 14.00
CA LYS A 81 -7.21 -4.52 14.90
C LYS A 81 -6.21 -5.69 14.79
N GLN A 82 -6.64 -6.83 14.26
CA GLN A 82 -5.80 -8.03 14.09
C GLN A 82 -4.94 -7.96 12.83
N SER A 83 -5.12 -6.96 11.98
CA SER A 83 -4.29 -6.75 10.81
C SER A 83 -2.82 -6.55 11.20
N GLU A 84 -1.92 -7.33 10.58
CA GLU A 84 -0.48 -7.28 10.92
C GLU A 84 0.13 -5.90 10.68
N ILE A 85 -0.32 -5.17 9.64
CA ILE A 85 0.20 -3.82 9.35
C ILE A 85 -0.28 -2.78 10.36
N PHE A 86 -1.40 -3.03 11.08
CA PHE A 86 -1.94 -2.16 12.12
C PHE A 86 -1.60 -2.61 13.55
N ALA A 87 -0.67 -3.56 13.71
CA ALA A 87 -0.20 -3.97 15.05
C ALA A 87 0.36 -2.77 15.81
N ASP A 88 -0.09 -2.56 17.07
CA ASP A 88 0.27 -1.43 17.94
C ASP A 88 -0.03 -0.05 17.31
N VAL A 89 -1.02 0.04 16.44
CA VAL A 89 -1.59 1.29 15.93
C VAL A 89 -2.90 1.55 16.67
N ASP A 90 -3.12 2.78 17.11
CA ASP A 90 -4.36 3.17 17.79
C ASP A 90 -5.57 2.98 16.85
N GLU A 91 -6.74 2.71 17.45
CA GLU A 91 -7.98 2.55 16.68
C GLU A 91 -8.32 3.80 15.86
N THR A 92 -8.01 4.98 16.41
CA THR A 92 -8.17 6.26 15.72
C THR A 92 -6.84 6.98 15.66
N SER A 93 -6.51 7.53 14.50
CA SER A 93 -5.27 8.25 14.27
C SER A 93 -5.40 9.24 13.12
N VAL A 94 -4.46 10.17 13.01
CA VAL A 94 -4.42 11.12 11.90
C VAL A 94 -3.50 10.59 10.81
N VAL A 95 -4.00 10.58 9.57
CA VAL A 95 -3.23 10.20 8.37
C VAL A 95 -3.22 11.33 7.35
N TRP A 96 -2.24 11.30 6.45
CA TRP A 96 -2.17 12.22 5.32
C TRP A 96 -2.82 11.61 4.10
N MET A 97 -3.90 12.25 3.63
CA MET A 97 -4.59 11.91 2.39
C MET A 97 -4.20 12.89 1.27
N SER A 98 -4.13 12.38 0.04
CA SER A 98 -3.89 13.17 -1.17
C SER A 98 -4.43 12.39 -2.36
N HIS A 99 -5.77 12.34 -2.51
CA HIS A 99 -6.40 11.57 -3.57
C HIS A 99 -7.73 12.17 -4.04
N THR A 100 -8.01 11.95 -5.33
CA THR A 100 -9.30 12.22 -5.97
C THR A 100 -10.02 10.89 -6.27
N ASP A 101 -9.26 9.87 -6.71
CA ASP A 101 -9.80 8.54 -6.93
C ASP A 101 -9.67 7.70 -5.65
N ARG A 102 -10.62 6.79 -5.44
CA ARG A 102 -10.64 5.86 -4.30
C ARG A 102 -11.11 4.47 -4.70
N VAL A 103 -10.76 3.48 -3.92
CA VAL A 103 -11.33 2.14 -4.05
C VAL A 103 -12.77 2.17 -3.56
N LYS A 104 -13.70 1.69 -4.40
CA LYS A 104 -15.13 1.59 -4.09
C LYS A 104 -15.53 0.19 -3.65
N VAL A 105 -15.01 -0.82 -4.33
CA VAL A 105 -15.35 -2.22 -4.07
C VAL A 105 -14.11 -3.09 -4.19
N MET A 106 -13.89 -3.93 -3.19
CA MET A 106 -12.92 -5.01 -3.25
C MET A 106 -13.61 -6.34 -3.58
N PRO A 107 -12.96 -7.24 -4.34
CA PRO A 107 -13.49 -8.57 -4.60
C PRO A 107 -13.46 -9.46 -3.35
N SER A 108 -14.13 -10.61 -3.42
CA SER A 108 -14.12 -11.61 -2.34
C SER A 108 -12.68 -12.04 -1.99
N GLY A 109 -12.45 -12.30 -0.70
CA GLY A 109 -11.13 -12.64 -0.16
C GLY A 109 -10.34 -11.42 0.32
N PHE A 110 -10.85 -10.20 0.11
CA PHE A 110 -10.29 -8.98 0.71
C PHE A 110 -11.18 -8.47 1.84
N GLU A 111 -10.55 -7.98 2.89
CA GLU A 111 -11.21 -7.39 4.06
C GLU A 111 -10.83 -5.91 4.18
N ILE A 112 -11.79 -5.07 4.57
CA ILE A 112 -11.55 -3.65 4.85
C ILE A 112 -10.97 -3.54 6.25
N THR A 113 -9.81 -2.91 6.36
CA THR A 113 -9.05 -2.83 7.62
C THR A 113 -9.04 -1.44 8.23
N ALA A 114 -9.33 -0.39 7.44
CA ALA A 114 -9.51 0.97 7.96
C ALA A 114 -10.39 1.80 7.02
N LYS A 115 -10.99 2.86 7.58
CA LYS A 115 -11.86 3.81 6.88
C LYS A 115 -11.66 5.23 7.37
N THR A 116 -12.06 6.22 6.56
CA THR A 116 -12.32 7.61 6.96
C THR A 116 -13.79 7.95 6.77
N GLU A 117 -14.19 9.17 7.05
CA GLU A 117 -15.56 9.63 6.80
C GLU A 117 -15.91 9.62 5.30
N ALA A 118 -15.00 10.11 4.44
CA ALA A 118 -15.22 10.19 2.99
C ALA A 118 -14.67 8.99 2.20
N CYS A 119 -13.79 8.16 2.79
CA CYS A 119 -13.20 6.98 2.16
C CYS A 119 -13.52 5.70 2.94
N PRO A 120 -14.62 4.99 2.60
CA PRO A 120 -15.03 3.78 3.30
C PRO A 120 -14.02 2.64 3.22
N ILE A 121 -13.14 2.64 2.21
CA ILE A 121 -12.04 1.68 2.01
C ILE A 121 -10.72 2.46 2.02
N ALA A 122 -10.33 2.95 3.19
CA ALA A 122 -9.05 3.64 3.36
C ALA A 122 -7.87 2.66 3.52
N ALA A 123 -8.15 1.43 3.93
CA ALA A 123 -7.20 0.32 3.88
C ALA A 123 -7.94 -1.00 3.72
N TYR A 124 -7.25 -1.96 3.11
CA TYR A 124 -7.75 -3.33 2.92
C TYR A 124 -6.59 -4.33 2.94
N GLU A 125 -6.91 -5.61 3.14
CA GLU A 125 -5.95 -6.69 3.04
C GLU A 125 -6.56 -7.98 2.49
N ASN A 126 -5.70 -8.82 1.92
CA ASN A 126 -5.90 -10.25 1.75
C ASN A 126 -4.78 -10.93 2.54
N GLU A 127 -5.11 -11.42 3.74
CA GLU A 127 -4.15 -11.99 4.68
C GLU A 127 -3.50 -13.27 4.13
N GLU A 128 -4.28 -14.13 3.47
CA GLU A 128 -3.80 -15.38 2.88
C GLU A 128 -2.72 -15.12 1.82
N LYS A 129 -2.93 -14.11 0.96
CA LYS A 129 -2.01 -13.72 -0.12
C LYS A 129 -0.96 -12.70 0.31
N LYS A 130 -1.04 -12.20 1.54
CA LYS A 130 -0.19 -11.11 2.06
C LYS A 130 -0.20 -9.86 1.18
N ILE A 131 -1.40 -9.47 0.74
CA ILE A 131 -1.63 -8.27 -0.07
C ILE A 131 -2.32 -7.21 0.78
N TYR A 132 -1.73 -6.02 0.84
CA TYR A 132 -2.20 -4.90 1.65
C TYR A 132 -2.33 -3.65 0.79
N GLY A 133 -3.33 -2.82 1.08
CA GLY A 133 -3.50 -1.52 0.43
C GLY A 133 -3.86 -0.46 1.45
N VAL A 134 -3.23 0.71 1.34
CA VAL A 134 -3.56 1.90 2.13
C VAL A 134 -3.74 3.09 1.19
N GLN A 135 -4.85 3.82 1.31
CA GLN A 135 -5.14 5.00 0.48
C GLN A 135 -4.34 6.22 0.94
N PHE A 136 -3.99 6.30 2.21
CA PHE A 136 -3.18 7.36 2.80
C PHE A 136 -1.67 7.12 2.55
N HIS A 137 -0.88 8.13 2.90
CA HIS A 137 0.58 8.13 2.76
C HIS A 137 1.27 7.84 4.10
N PRO A 138 1.67 6.58 4.39
CA PRO A 138 2.39 6.25 5.62
C PRO A 138 3.83 6.75 5.63
N GLU A 139 4.40 7.06 4.44
CA GLU A 139 5.79 7.50 4.28
C GLU A 139 6.02 8.96 4.66
N VAL A 140 4.96 9.76 4.83
CA VAL A 140 5.09 11.17 5.19
C VAL A 140 4.96 11.40 6.70
N THR A 141 5.66 12.41 7.21
CA THR A 141 5.70 12.75 8.64
C THR A 141 4.36 13.18 9.25
N HIS A 142 3.40 13.54 8.40
CA HIS A 142 2.05 13.96 8.81
C HIS A 142 1.14 12.78 9.16
N THR A 143 1.50 11.54 8.81
CA THR A 143 0.79 10.33 9.22
C THR A 143 1.34 9.86 10.57
N GLN A 144 0.48 9.93 11.60
CA GLN A 144 0.86 9.74 13.00
C GLN A 144 1.59 8.41 13.26
N PHE A 145 1.08 7.29 12.74
CA PHE A 145 1.67 5.97 12.88
C PHE A 145 2.29 5.44 11.58
N GLY A 146 2.60 6.32 10.61
CA GLY A 146 3.06 5.91 9.28
C GLY A 146 4.30 5.04 9.32
N PHE A 147 5.31 5.45 10.10
CA PHE A 147 6.53 4.65 10.29
C PHE A 147 6.24 3.28 10.92
N LYS A 148 5.31 3.19 11.87
CA LYS A 148 4.93 1.93 12.51
C LYS A 148 4.26 0.98 11.51
N ILE A 149 3.38 1.48 10.66
CA ILE A 149 2.70 0.71 9.61
C ILE A 149 3.72 0.15 8.62
N LEU A 150 4.65 0.98 8.14
CA LEU A 150 5.74 0.53 7.25
C LEU A 150 6.66 -0.47 7.94
N HIS A 151 7.02 -0.24 9.20
CA HIS A 151 7.80 -1.18 10.00
C HIS A 151 7.08 -2.53 10.12
N ASN A 152 5.79 -2.52 10.45
CA ASN A 152 5.01 -3.75 10.55
C ASN A 152 4.99 -4.52 9.21
N PHE A 153 4.79 -3.84 8.09
CA PHE A 153 4.87 -4.49 6.79
C PHE A 153 6.24 -5.11 6.54
N LEU A 154 7.33 -4.37 6.75
CA LEU A 154 8.68 -4.85 6.46
C LEU A 154 9.12 -5.99 7.40
N TYR A 155 8.86 -5.86 8.70
CA TYR A 155 9.40 -6.80 9.69
C TYR A 155 8.43 -7.93 10.02
N ASN A 156 7.14 -7.64 10.23
CA ASN A 156 6.17 -8.68 10.58
C ASN A 156 5.72 -9.47 9.35
N VAL A 157 5.33 -8.77 8.27
CA VAL A 157 4.80 -9.41 7.06
C VAL A 157 5.89 -9.95 6.15
N CYS A 158 6.92 -9.14 5.82
CA CYS A 158 7.99 -9.52 4.89
C CYS A 158 9.13 -10.30 5.56
N GLY A 159 9.22 -10.30 6.90
CA GLY A 159 10.28 -10.98 7.65
C GLY A 159 11.68 -10.40 7.39
N CYS A 160 11.78 -9.08 7.18
CA CYS A 160 13.07 -8.40 7.10
C CYS A 160 13.76 -8.36 8.47
N HIS A 161 15.09 -8.36 8.50
CA HIS A 161 15.87 -8.43 9.75
C HIS A 161 16.67 -7.16 10.04
N GLY A 162 16.56 -6.10 9.20
CA GLY A 162 17.27 -4.85 9.41
C GLY A 162 18.79 -4.98 9.24
N ASP A 163 19.23 -5.92 8.44
CA ASP A 163 20.64 -6.22 8.15
C ASP A 163 21.29 -5.24 7.16
N TRP A 164 20.46 -4.40 6.51
CA TRP A 164 20.94 -3.34 5.65
C TRP A 164 21.31 -2.09 6.45
N LYS A 165 22.53 -1.55 6.24
CA LYS A 165 23.02 -0.33 6.89
C LYS A 165 23.41 0.71 5.84
N MET A 166 23.10 1.99 6.12
CA MET A 166 23.46 3.14 5.28
C MET A 166 24.97 3.29 5.06
N ASP A 167 25.79 2.82 5.99
CA ASP A 167 27.26 2.88 5.92
C ASP A 167 27.84 2.16 4.70
N SER A 168 27.11 1.20 4.13
CA SER A 168 27.51 0.50 2.91
C SER A 168 27.24 1.30 1.63
N LEU A 169 26.43 2.36 1.65
CA LEU A 169 26.16 3.22 0.50
C LEU A 169 27.21 4.32 0.30
N SER A 170 27.89 4.76 1.35
CA SER A 170 28.88 5.84 1.25
C SER A 170 30.13 5.43 0.45
N LEU A 171 30.32 4.12 0.22
CA LEU A 171 31.43 3.56 -0.56
C LEU A 171 31.13 3.44 -2.06
N ILE A 172 29.90 3.74 -2.51
CA ILE A 172 29.49 3.61 -3.92
C ILE A 172 29.54 4.95 -4.66
N HIS A 173 29.75 6.05 -3.96
CA HIS A 173 29.71 7.41 -4.51
C HIS A 173 31.09 8.10 -4.57
N ILE A 174 32.15 7.36 -4.83
CA ILE A 174 33.46 7.94 -5.15
C ILE A 174 33.78 7.63 -6.60
#